data_dc86d06e5e13cb5c0d60015a911aaac9
#
_entry.id   dc86d06e5e13cb5c0d60015a911aaac9
#
_cell.length_a   1.000
_cell.length_b   1.000
_cell.length_c   1.000
_cell.angle_alpha   90.00
_cell.angle_beta   90.00
_cell.angle_gamma   90.00
#
_symmetry.space_group_name_H-M   'P 1'
#
loop_
_entity.id
_entity.type
_entity.pdbx_description
1 polymer ?
#
loop_
_entity_poly.entity_id
_entity_poly.type
_entity_poly.pdbx_seq_one_letter_code
_entity_poly.pdbx_strand_id
1 'polypeptide(L)'
;MGREKFSSRLGFILISAGCAIGLGNVWRFPYIVGQYGGAAFVLIYILFLAIMGLPIVAMEFAVGRASQKSAALSFDILEPKGSKWHIEKYFAMAGNYVLMMFYTTVAGWMICYFFKMLMGDFAGLNADQVAGEFSNMLADPLLMLGFMVLVV
;
A
#
# COMPACT_ATOMS: atom_id res chain seq x y z
N MET A 1 -26.41 9.06 13.36
CA MET A 1 -25.97 7.66 13.19
C MET A 1 -24.82 7.42 14.13
N GLY A 2 -24.92 6.42 15.03
CA GLY A 2 -23.81 6.05 15.91
C GLY A 2 -22.67 5.44 15.10
N ARG A 3 -21.42 5.84 15.40
CA ARG A 3 -20.23 5.28 14.76
C ARG A 3 -20.08 3.81 15.18
N GLU A 4 -19.85 2.93 14.22
CA GLU A 4 -19.52 1.54 14.50
C GLU A 4 -18.22 1.46 15.31
N LYS A 5 -18.23 0.62 16.34
CA LYS A 5 -17.09 0.37 17.21
C LYS A 5 -16.73 -1.10 17.18
N PHE A 6 -15.44 -1.39 17.20
CA PHE A 6 -14.98 -2.77 17.32
C PHE A 6 -15.42 -3.35 18.67
N SER A 7 -16.10 -4.49 18.64
CA SER A 7 -16.59 -5.18 19.83
C SER A 7 -15.47 -5.90 20.62
N SER A 8 -14.35 -6.21 19.98
CA SER A 8 -13.23 -6.91 20.59
C SER A 8 -11.89 -6.31 20.23
N ARG A 9 -10.93 -6.40 21.16
CA ARG A 9 -9.52 -5.99 20.92
C ARG A 9 -8.87 -6.84 19.84
N LEU A 10 -9.15 -8.14 19.79
CA LEU A 10 -8.62 -9.04 18.78
C LEU A 10 -9.14 -8.66 17.40
N GLY A 11 -10.43 -8.35 17.25
CA GLY A 11 -11.01 -7.90 15.99
C GLY A 11 -10.33 -6.61 15.49
N PHE A 12 -10.08 -5.65 16.36
CA PHE A 12 -9.34 -4.44 16.01
C PHE A 12 -7.92 -4.75 15.51
N ILE A 13 -7.17 -5.60 16.23
CA ILE A 13 -5.80 -5.97 15.85
C ILE A 13 -5.77 -6.69 14.51
N LEU A 14 -6.67 -7.66 14.28
CA LEU A 14 -6.73 -8.43 13.03
C LEU A 14 -7.09 -7.55 11.82
N ILE A 15 -8.05 -6.65 11.98
CA ILE A 15 -8.42 -5.72 10.91
C ILE A 15 -7.30 -4.73 10.63
N SER A 16 -6.66 -4.19 11.68
CA SER A 16 -5.53 -3.27 11.53
C SER A 16 -4.34 -3.95 10.84
N ALA A 17 -4.04 -5.20 11.22
CA ALA A 17 -3.00 -5.99 10.56
C ALA A 17 -3.35 -6.27 9.09
N GLY A 18 -4.61 -6.65 8.81
CA GLY A 18 -5.07 -6.86 7.44
C GLY A 18 -4.97 -5.60 6.56
N CYS A 19 -5.32 -4.45 7.10
CA CYS A 19 -5.16 -3.17 6.42
C CYS A 19 -3.68 -2.77 6.20
N ALA A 20 -2.78 -3.22 7.06
CA ALA A 20 -1.35 -2.94 6.94
C ALA A 20 -0.65 -3.83 5.91
N ILE A 21 -1.20 -5.00 5.58
CA ILE A 21 -0.64 -5.91 4.58
C ILE A 21 -1.05 -5.42 3.20
N GLY A 22 -0.12 -4.78 2.51
CA GLY A 22 -0.30 -4.31 1.14
C GLY A 22 0.55 -5.07 0.12
N LEU A 23 0.37 -4.75 -1.14
CA LEU A 23 1.15 -5.32 -2.26
C LEU A 23 2.67 -5.15 -2.04
N GLY A 24 3.09 -4.05 -1.44
CA GLY A 24 4.49 -3.80 -1.13
C GLY A 24 5.11 -4.85 -0.22
N ASN A 25 4.36 -5.35 0.76
CA ASN A 25 4.84 -6.35 1.70
C ASN A 25 5.04 -7.72 1.04
N VAL A 26 4.16 -8.06 0.10
CA VAL A 26 4.18 -9.39 -0.56
C VAL A 26 5.16 -9.42 -1.72
N TRP A 27 5.29 -8.34 -2.46
CA TRP A 27 6.07 -8.29 -3.69
C TRP A 27 7.40 -7.52 -3.53
N ARG A 28 7.32 -6.23 -3.19
CA ARG A 28 8.48 -5.34 -3.25
C ARG A 28 9.46 -5.57 -2.09
N PHE A 29 8.96 -5.76 -0.89
CA PHE A 29 9.80 -5.93 0.29
C PHE A 29 10.69 -7.17 0.22
N PRO A 30 10.20 -8.39 -0.11
CA PRO A 30 11.05 -9.56 -0.27
C PRO A 30 12.12 -9.39 -1.35
N TYR A 31 11.76 -8.75 -2.47
CA TYR A 31 12.71 -8.46 -3.53
C TYR A 31 13.85 -7.55 -3.05
N ILE A 32 13.52 -6.44 -2.38
CA ILE A 32 14.51 -5.51 -1.83
C ILE A 32 15.38 -6.19 -0.77
N VAL A 33 14.82 -7.00 0.11
CA VAL A 33 15.57 -7.78 1.10
C VAL A 33 16.62 -8.65 0.41
N GLY A 34 16.27 -9.35 -0.66
CA GLY A 34 17.19 -10.14 -1.45
C GLY A 34 18.32 -9.34 -2.11
N GLN A 35 18.01 -8.13 -2.59
CA GLN A 35 18.98 -7.27 -3.28
C GLN A 35 19.97 -6.55 -2.33
N TYR A 36 19.55 -6.20 -1.13
CA TYR A 36 20.28 -5.30 -0.23
C TYR A 36 20.79 -5.96 1.06
N GLY A 37 21.22 -7.20 0.99
CA GLY A 37 21.94 -7.85 2.09
C GLY A 37 21.08 -8.68 3.06
N GLY A 38 19.86 -9.05 2.67
CA GLY A 38 19.05 -10.02 3.41
C GLY A 38 18.77 -9.62 4.86
N ALA A 39 19.25 -10.40 5.80
CA ALA A 39 19.00 -10.20 7.23
C ALA A 39 19.52 -8.87 7.76
N ALA A 40 20.66 -8.36 7.26
CA ALA A 40 21.20 -7.06 7.67
C ALA A 40 20.25 -5.92 7.31
N PHE A 41 19.71 -5.95 6.10
CA PHE A 41 18.67 -4.99 5.67
C PHE A 41 17.44 -5.04 6.58
N VAL A 42 16.95 -6.25 6.92
CA VAL A 42 15.78 -6.42 7.80
C VAL A 42 16.03 -5.86 9.19
N LEU A 43 17.23 -6.04 9.76
CA LEU A 43 17.56 -5.47 11.07
C LEU A 43 17.54 -3.93 11.05
N ILE A 44 18.13 -3.32 10.02
CA ILE A 44 18.12 -1.87 9.85
C ILE A 44 16.67 -1.37 9.65
N TYR A 45 15.89 -2.07 8.85
CA TYR A 45 14.49 -1.76 8.63
C TYR A 45 13.68 -1.77 9.95
N ILE A 46 13.85 -2.81 10.78
CA ILE A 46 13.17 -2.90 12.09
C ILE A 46 13.60 -1.75 13.01
N LEU A 47 14.89 -1.37 13.00
CA LEU A 47 15.37 -0.23 13.77
C LEU A 47 14.67 1.07 13.36
N PHE A 48 14.62 1.36 12.06
CA PHE A 48 13.92 2.54 11.54
C PHE A 48 12.40 2.47 11.80
N LEU A 49 11.80 1.30 11.69
CA LEU A 49 10.40 1.10 12.02
C LEU A 49 10.12 1.44 13.50
N ALA A 50 11.00 1.05 14.41
CA ALA A 50 10.85 1.39 15.82
C ALA A 50 11.05 2.88 16.09
N ILE A 51 12.06 3.50 15.48
CA ILE A 51 12.41 4.91 15.73
C ILE A 51 11.42 5.88 15.07
N MET A 52 10.99 5.58 13.83
CA MET A 52 10.13 6.48 13.04
C MET A 52 8.69 5.98 12.97
N GLY A 53 8.48 4.69 12.75
CA GLY A 53 7.16 4.11 12.54
C GLY A 53 6.26 4.20 13.77
N LEU A 54 6.77 3.84 14.94
CA LEU A 54 5.97 3.88 16.17
C LEU A 54 5.48 5.29 16.53
N PRO A 55 6.31 6.36 16.49
CA PRO A 55 5.83 7.72 16.72
C PRO A 55 4.79 8.17 15.69
N ILE A 56 4.98 7.86 14.40
CA ILE A 56 4.04 8.23 13.34
C ILE A 56 2.67 7.57 13.59
N VAL A 57 2.64 6.26 13.83
CA VAL A 57 1.40 5.52 14.11
C VAL A 57 0.72 6.04 15.39
N ALA A 58 1.50 6.38 16.41
CA ALA A 58 0.96 6.97 17.64
C ALA A 58 0.29 8.33 17.36
N MET A 59 0.88 9.17 16.54
CA MET A 59 0.30 10.46 16.12
C MET A 59 -0.99 10.25 15.30
N GLU A 60 -1.01 9.33 14.36
CA GLU A 60 -2.21 9.00 13.58
C GLU A 60 -3.36 8.52 14.47
N PHE A 61 -3.08 7.64 15.42
CA PHE A 61 -4.08 7.20 16.39
C PHE A 61 -4.57 8.33 17.30
N ALA A 62 -3.69 9.25 17.70
CA ALA A 62 -4.07 10.41 18.51
C ALA A 62 -5.05 11.31 17.73
N VAL A 63 -4.76 11.64 16.47
CA VAL A 63 -5.64 12.42 15.60
C VAL A 63 -6.96 11.71 15.37
N GLY A 64 -6.94 10.41 15.05
CA GLY A 64 -8.15 9.62 14.84
C GLY A 64 -9.04 9.52 16.09
N ARG A 65 -8.45 9.40 17.29
CA ARG A 65 -9.19 9.39 18.56
C ARG A 65 -9.76 10.75 18.93
N ALA A 66 -9.00 11.81 18.71
CA ALA A 66 -9.43 13.16 19.07
C ALA A 66 -10.54 13.66 18.15
N SER A 67 -10.42 13.45 16.85
CA SER A 67 -11.40 13.92 15.85
C SER A 67 -12.67 13.07 15.81
N GLN A 68 -12.57 11.77 16.02
CA GLN A 68 -13.65 10.79 15.80
C GLN A 68 -14.25 10.85 14.37
N LYS A 69 -13.48 11.31 13.39
CA LYS A 69 -13.87 11.47 11.98
C LYS A 69 -12.90 10.74 11.05
N SER A 70 -13.22 10.75 9.76
CA SER A 70 -12.29 10.30 8.72
C SER A 70 -11.06 11.21 8.66
N ALA A 71 -9.96 10.73 8.08
CA ALA A 71 -8.74 11.51 7.89
C ALA A 71 -9.02 12.88 7.24
N ALA A 72 -9.87 12.91 6.19
CA ALA A 72 -10.23 14.13 5.47
C ALA A 72 -10.95 15.20 6.32
N LEU A 73 -11.65 14.79 7.37
CA LEU A 73 -12.42 15.72 8.22
C LEU A 73 -11.80 15.93 9.60
N SER A 74 -10.72 15.24 9.91
CA SER A 74 -10.09 15.30 11.21
C SER A 74 -9.59 16.71 11.56
N PHE A 75 -8.91 17.33 10.63
CA PHE A 75 -8.33 18.65 10.85
C PHE A 75 -9.38 19.78 10.83
N ASP A 76 -10.50 19.63 10.11
CA ASP A 76 -11.61 20.58 10.18
C ASP A 76 -12.17 20.74 11.61
N ILE A 77 -12.01 19.70 12.46
CA ILE A 77 -12.48 19.71 13.85
C ILE A 77 -11.37 20.08 14.82
N LEU A 78 -10.13 19.60 14.57
CA LEU A 78 -9.03 19.74 15.51
C LEU A 78 -8.24 21.03 15.33
N GLU A 79 -8.42 21.74 14.21
CA GLU A 79 -7.64 22.94 13.96
C GLU A 79 -7.97 24.08 14.91
N PRO A 80 -6.96 24.80 15.41
CA PRO A 80 -7.15 26.03 16.16
C PRO A 80 -7.75 27.14 15.28
N LYS A 81 -8.53 28.05 15.88
CA LYS A 81 -9.09 29.21 15.17
C LYS A 81 -7.99 30.03 14.51
N GLY A 82 -8.14 30.26 13.20
CA GLY A 82 -7.18 31.04 12.41
C GLY A 82 -6.04 30.21 11.79
N SER A 83 -5.99 28.90 12.00
CA SER A 83 -5.09 28.01 11.29
C SER A 83 -5.66 27.60 9.91
N LYS A 84 -4.85 26.93 9.10
CA LYS A 84 -5.23 26.47 7.76
C LYS A 84 -5.00 24.97 7.58
N TRP A 85 -5.04 24.20 8.68
CA TRP A 85 -4.80 22.75 8.63
C TRP A 85 -5.90 21.98 7.87
N HIS A 86 -7.10 22.55 7.73
CA HIS A 86 -8.16 21.97 6.89
C HIS A 86 -7.74 21.78 5.42
N ILE A 87 -6.68 22.46 4.95
CA ILE A 87 -6.16 22.31 3.58
C ILE A 87 -5.52 20.91 3.38
N GLU A 88 -5.04 20.29 4.45
CA GLU A 88 -4.44 18.94 4.42
C GLU A 88 -5.35 17.92 3.73
N LYS A 89 -6.66 17.99 3.91
CA LYS A 89 -7.63 17.08 3.27
C LYS A 89 -7.49 17.00 1.74
N TYR A 90 -7.15 18.11 1.08
CA TYR A 90 -6.98 18.11 -0.38
C TYR A 90 -5.72 17.36 -0.79
N PHE A 91 -4.63 17.51 -0.01
CA PHE A 91 -3.40 16.75 -0.25
C PHE A 91 -3.59 15.27 0.05
N ALA A 92 -4.26 14.92 1.13
CA ALA A 92 -4.58 13.54 1.46
C ALA A 92 -5.47 12.88 0.39
N MET A 93 -6.49 13.59 -0.11
CA MET A 93 -7.34 13.09 -1.19
C MET A 93 -6.55 12.91 -2.49
N ALA A 94 -5.76 13.90 -2.89
CA ALA A 94 -4.92 13.81 -4.09
C ALA A 94 -3.92 12.64 -3.98
N GLY A 95 -3.28 12.48 -2.81
CA GLY A 95 -2.39 11.36 -2.53
C GLY A 95 -3.09 10.00 -2.66
N ASN A 96 -4.31 9.88 -2.17
CA ASN A 96 -5.09 8.64 -2.31
C ASN A 96 -5.44 8.33 -3.78
N TYR A 97 -5.78 9.32 -4.59
CA TYR A 97 -6.02 9.11 -6.02
C TYR A 97 -4.75 8.62 -6.74
N VAL A 98 -3.60 9.26 -6.49
CA VAL A 98 -2.32 8.82 -7.06
C VAL A 98 -1.96 7.41 -6.61
N LEU A 99 -2.20 7.11 -5.33
CA LEU A 99 -1.98 5.77 -4.79
C LEU A 99 -2.86 4.73 -5.47
N MET A 100 -4.14 5.01 -5.67
CA MET A 100 -5.08 4.11 -6.35
C MET A 100 -4.66 3.86 -7.81
N MET A 101 -4.21 4.88 -8.53
CA MET A 101 -3.66 4.70 -9.89
C MET A 101 -2.49 3.71 -9.91
N PHE A 102 -1.57 3.83 -8.95
CA PHE A 102 -0.46 2.90 -8.80
C PHE A 102 -0.93 1.49 -8.45
N TYR A 103 -1.83 1.35 -7.47
CA TYR A 103 -2.29 0.03 -7.01
C TYR A 103 -3.06 -0.73 -8.08
N THR A 104 -3.93 -0.07 -8.84
CA THR A 104 -4.67 -0.72 -9.95
C THR A 104 -3.74 -1.21 -11.04
N THR A 105 -2.70 -0.43 -11.36
CA THR A 105 -1.67 -0.84 -12.33
C THR A 105 -0.92 -2.08 -11.86
N VAL A 106 -0.43 -2.08 -10.62
CA VAL A 106 0.32 -3.22 -10.06
C VAL A 106 -0.58 -4.45 -9.92
N ALA A 107 -1.82 -4.29 -9.52
CA ALA A 107 -2.79 -5.40 -9.47
C ALA A 107 -3.05 -5.99 -10.86
N GLY A 108 -3.14 -5.14 -11.89
CA GLY A 108 -3.20 -5.58 -13.28
C GLY A 108 -2.00 -6.45 -13.69
N TRP A 109 -0.77 -6.04 -13.33
CA TRP A 109 0.44 -6.85 -13.57
C TRP A 109 0.35 -8.21 -12.88
N MET A 110 -0.09 -8.26 -11.63
CA MET A 110 -0.19 -9.49 -10.87
C MET A 110 -1.18 -10.47 -11.52
N ILE A 111 -2.32 -9.99 -12.01
CA ILE A 111 -3.29 -10.82 -12.72
C ILE A 111 -2.70 -11.32 -14.05
N CYS A 112 -2.03 -10.46 -14.81
CA CYS A 112 -1.38 -10.87 -16.04
C CYS A 112 -0.34 -11.98 -15.78
N TYR A 113 0.48 -11.82 -14.75
CA TYR A 113 1.46 -12.83 -14.36
C TYR A 113 0.80 -14.13 -13.89
N PHE A 114 -0.30 -14.06 -13.17
CA PHE A 114 -1.06 -15.23 -12.79
C PHE A 114 -1.48 -16.07 -14.01
N PHE A 115 -2.03 -15.43 -15.04
CA PHE A 115 -2.40 -16.12 -16.27
C PHE A 115 -1.19 -16.67 -17.02
N LYS A 116 -0.10 -15.92 -17.14
CA LYS A 116 1.15 -16.40 -17.76
C LYS A 116 1.73 -17.61 -17.02
N MET A 117 1.71 -17.59 -15.69
CA MET A 117 2.13 -18.75 -14.88
C MET A 117 1.22 -19.96 -15.08
N LEU A 118 -0.10 -19.73 -15.14
CA LEU A 118 -1.06 -20.80 -15.36
C LEU A 118 -0.92 -21.45 -16.75
N MET A 119 -0.58 -20.66 -17.77
CA MET A 119 -0.34 -21.13 -19.14
C MET A 119 1.05 -21.79 -19.29
N GLY A 120 1.94 -21.61 -18.31
CA GLY A 120 3.28 -22.19 -18.34
C GLY A 120 4.31 -21.40 -19.12
N ASP A 121 4.04 -20.13 -19.42
CA ASP A 121 4.90 -19.25 -20.22
C ASP A 121 6.32 -19.07 -19.61
N PHE A 122 6.47 -19.30 -18.32
CA PHE A 122 7.74 -19.20 -17.63
C PHE A 122 8.51 -20.55 -17.54
N ALA A 123 7.94 -21.63 -18.05
CA ALA A 123 8.58 -22.94 -17.97
C ALA A 123 9.86 -22.98 -18.80
N GLY A 124 10.99 -23.26 -18.13
CA GLY A 124 12.31 -23.34 -18.79
C GLY A 124 13.02 -22.00 -19.02
N LEU A 125 12.43 -20.87 -18.59
CA LEU A 125 13.08 -19.57 -18.67
C LEU A 125 14.05 -19.36 -17.50
N ASN A 126 15.17 -18.69 -17.77
CA ASN A 126 16.07 -18.21 -16.76
C ASN A 126 15.62 -16.85 -16.17
N ALA A 127 16.27 -16.37 -15.10
CA ALA A 127 15.90 -15.15 -14.40
C ALA A 127 15.91 -13.91 -15.32
N ASP A 128 16.86 -13.80 -16.24
CA ASP A 128 16.99 -12.68 -17.16
C ASP A 128 15.87 -12.68 -18.20
N GLN A 129 15.48 -13.85 -18.68
CA GLN A 129 14.37 -14.02 -19.61
C GLN A 129 13.03 -13.67 -18.95
N VAL A 130 12.82 -14.08 -17.68
CA VAL A 130 11.62 -13.68 -16.92
C VAL A 130 11.57 -12.17 -16.70
N ALA A 131 12.72 -11.53 -16.44
CA ALA A 131 12.80 -10.08 -16.34
C ALA A 131 12.50 -9.38 -17.68
N GLY A 132 12.94 -9.99 -18.79
CA GLY A 132 12.61 -9.55 -20.15
C GLY A 132 11.12 -9.62 -20.45
N GLU A 133 10.44 -10.70 -20.03
CA GLU A 133 8.98 -10.85 -20.16
C GLU A 133 8.22 -9.74 -19.42
N PHE A 134 8.72 -9.33 -18.24
CA PHE A 134 8.16 -8.20 -17.51
C PHE A 134 8.27 -6.89 -18.30
N SER A 135 9.45 -6.63 -18.88
CA SER A 135 9.69 -5.44 -19.67
C SER A 135 8.81 -5.40 -20.93
N ASN A 136 8.64 -6.54 -21.60
CA ASN A 136 7.77 -6.68 -22.76
C ASN A 136 6.30 -6.44 -22.41
N MET A 137 5.85 -6.97 -21.27
CA MET A 137 4.49 -6.74 -20.77
C MET A 137 4.23 -5.26 -20.49
N LEU A 138 5.19 -4.55 -19.89
CA LEU A 138 5.07 -3.11 -19.64
C LEU A 138 5.06 -2.28 -20.92
N ALA A 139 5.66 -2.78 -21.99
CA ALA A 139 5.68 -2.11 -23.30
C ALA A 139 4.36 -2.26 -24.09
N ASP A 140 3.43 -3.11 -23.63
CA ASP A 140 2.12 -3.28 -24.26
C ASP A 140 1.01 -2.52 -23.48
N PRO A 141 0.67 -1.28 -23.89
CA PRO A 141 -0.31 -0.47 -23.17
C PRO A 141 -1.74 -1.02 -23.25
N LEU A 142 -2.09 -1.74 -24.32
CA LEU A 142 -3.44 -2.31 -24.48
C LEU A 142 -3.66 -3.48 -23.55
N LEU A 143 -2.68 -4.35 -23.43
CA LEU A 143 -2.69 -5.47 -22.50
C LEU A 143 -2.81 -4.94 -21.06
N MET A 144 -2.02 -3.93 -20.71
CA MET A 144 -2.04 -3.32 -19.39
C MET A 144 -3.38 -2.67 -19.06
N LEU A 145 -3.94 -1.90 -19.98
CA LEU A 145 -5.27 -1.31 -19.83
C LEU A 145 -6.35 -2.36 -19.63
N GLY A 146 -6.30 -3.46 -20.40
CA GLY A 146 -7.25 -4.57 -20.26
C GLY A 146 -7.25 -5.17 -18.85
N PHE A 147 -6.07 -5.47 -18.31
CA PHE A 147 -5.96 -6.00 -16.95
C PHE A 147 -6.27 -4.96 -15.88
N MET A 148 -5.95 -3.68 -16.08
CA MET A 148 -6.37 -2.61 -15.16
C MET A 148 -7.89 -2.49 -15.07
N VAL A 149 -8.58 -2.51 -16.21
CA VAL A 149 -10.06 -2.46 -16.25
C VAL A 149 -10.69 -3.68 -15.57
N LEU A 150 -10.04 -4.82 -15.65
CA LEU A 150 -10.52 -6.04 -14.99
C LEU A 150 -10.40 -5.97 -13.46
N VAL A 151 -9.48 -5.16 -12.94
CA VAL A 151 -9.25 -4.96 -11.49
C VAL A 151 -10.24 -3.96 -10.90
N VAL A 152 -10.72 -2.97 -11.66
CA VAL A 152 -11.61 -1.89 -11.22
C VAL A 152 -13.07 -2.30 -11.38
#